data_4ed16ba085db195ea53117f86507b150
#
_entry.id   4ed16ba085db195ea53117f86507b150
#
_cell.length_a   1.000
_cell.length_b   1.000
_cell.length_c   1.000
_cell.angle_alpha   90.00
_cell.angle_beta   90.00
_cell.angle_gamma   90.00
#
_symmetry.space_group_name_H-M   'P 1'
#
loop_
_entity.id
_entity.type
_entity.pdbx_description
1 polymer ?
#
loop_
_entity_poly.entity_id
_entity_poly.type
_entity_poly.pdbx_seq_one_letter_code
_entity_poly.pdbx_strand_id
1 'polypeptide(L)'
;MSHRQQPRPLSRRSFMKQAAVAATVLPAVSTGLYPGGPANGKKAENALEVHIFSKSLHFLDHQRMAEFAAKVGFDGVDLTVRPSGHVEPENVSADLPKAVKAIHQAGLKAKMIATAMADPADAVGRNVLEVAAGLGIRFYRTNYFQYLKDEPVPESIAFFQDRAKKLSELNRKLGIVGCYQNHAGLMMGASLWELWEILRHADHDSLGVQYDVRHAVAEGGLSWVNGLRLIHPHIKTIVLKDFKWVEQKSGQWRPVSTPIGEGMVDFKKYFRMLKDFNIQVPASLHMEYPLGGAESGAKQLTIGQEKVFDAMKSDLLAIRKLWQEA
;
A
#
# COMPACT_ATOMS: atom_id res chain seq x y z
N MET A 1 -7.64 -39.46 45.16
CA MET A 1 -8.59 -38.51 44.54
C MET A 1 -8.14 -37.11 44.93
N SER A 2 -7.50 -36.42 44.05
CA SER A 2 -6.88 -35.08 44.29
C SER A 2 -7.76 -34.03 43.57
N HIS A 3 -8.43 -33.19 44.36
CA HIS A 3 -9.20 -32.05 43.86
C HIS A 3 -8.27 -30.92 43.42
N ARG A 4 -8.16 -30.66 42.11
CA ARG A 4 -7.59 -29.43 41.58
C ARG A 4 -8.61 -28.28 41.69
N GLN A 5 -8.30 -27.31 42.55
CA GLN A 5 -9.05 -26.04 42.62
C GLN A 5 -8.74 -25.19 41.39
N GLN A 6 -9.79 -24.71 40.70
CA GLN A 6 -9.69 -23.72 39.63
C GLN A 6 -9.45 -22.30 40.23
N PRO A 7 -8.65 -21.46 39.60
CA PRO A 7 -8.43 -20.10 40.08
C PRO A 7 -9.67 -19.22 39.83
N ARG A 8 -10.06 -18.44 40.84
CA ARG A 8 -11.17 -17.48 40.79
C ARG A 8 -10.83 -16.26 39.90
N PRO A 9 -11.77 -15.71 39.12
CA PRO A 9 -11.55 -14.53 38.31
C PRO A 9 -11.38 -13.28 39.21
N LEU A 10 -10.37 -12.46 38.86
CA LEU A 10 -10.06 -11.20 39.54
C LEU A 10 -11.17 -10.17 39.29
N SER A 11 -11.65 -9.51 40.36
CA SER A 11 -12.70 -8.50 40.27
C SER A 11 -12.15 -7.17 39.70
N ARG A 12 -13.01 -6.40 39.01
CA ARG A 12 -12.69 -5.08 38.44
C ARG A 12 -12.11 -4.07 39.46
N ARG A 13 -12.35 -4.26 40.75
CA ARG A 13 -11.79 -3.42 41.82
C ARG A 13 -10.31 -3.69 42.13
N SER A 14 -9.80 -4.88 41.85
CA SER A 14 -8.39 -5.23 42.09
C SER A 14 -7.47 -4.65 41.01
N PHE A 15 -7.99 -4.48 39.77
CA PHE A 15 -7.24 -3.91 38.65
C PHE A 15 -6.98 -2.41 38.82
N MET A 16 -7.90 -1.68 39.39
CA MET A 16 -7.81 -0.21 39.59
C MET A 16 -6.84 0.23 40.70
N LYS A 17 -6.41 -0.68 41.60
CA LYS A 17 -5.49 -0.34 42.71
C LYS A 17 -4.01 -0.46 42.34
N GLN A 18 -3.64 -1.05 41.20
CA GLN A 18 -2.25 -1.20 40.75
C GLN A 18 -1.75 -0.11 39.78
N ALA A 19 -2.64 0.82 39.35
CA ALA A 19 -2.31 1.90 38.41
C ALA A 19 -1.90 3.24 39.05
N ALA A 20 -1.75 3.33 40.38
CA ALA A 20 -1.62 4.60 41.08
C ALA A 20 -0.28 4.80 41.83
N VAL A 21 0.83 4.24 41.36
CA VAL A 21 2.16 4.58 41.91
C VAL A 21 3.18 4.61 40.77
N ALA A 22 3.31 5.73 40.09
CA ALA A 22 4.52 6.18 39.41
C ALA A 22 4.34 7.61 38.87
N ALA A 23 4.41 8.58 39.73
CA ALA A 23 4.64 9.98 39.35
C ALA A 23 5.55 10.59 40.42
N THR A 24 6.74 10.95 40.00
CA THR A 24 7.56 12.09 40.40
C THR A 24 9.04 11.77 40.19
N VAL A 25 9.67 12.46 39.27
CA VAL A 25 10.88 13.28 39.48
C VAL A 25 11.23 13.95 38.14
N LEU A 26 11.14 15.29 38.11
CA LEU A 26 11.77 16.14 37.10
C LEU A 26 13.15 16.60 37.59
N PRO A 27 14.13 16.72 36.70
CA PRO A 27 15.17 17.75 36.88
C PRO A 27 15.06 18.82 35.79
N ALA A 28 15.09 20.09 36.22
CA ALA A 28 15.23 21.26 35.39
C ALA A 28 16.63 21.32 34.78
N VAL A 29 16.72 21.63 33.48
CA VAL A 29 17.98 22.05 32.82
C VAL A 29 17.73 23.28 31.96
N SER A 30 18.62 24.21 32.13
CA SER A 30 18.75 25.58 31.65
C SER A 30 18.73 25.79 30.17
N THR A 31 18.20 26.96 29.79
CA THR A 31 18.19 27.61 28.49
C THR A 31 19.58 27.99 27.99
N GLY A 32 19.93 27.50 26.80
CA GLY A 32 21.02 28.02 25.97
C GLY A 32 20.49 28.39 24.60
N LEU A 33 20.44 29.68 24.29
CA LEU A 33 20.15 30.22 22.97
C LEU A 33 21.30 29.94 22.01
N TYR A 34 21.04 29.30 20.87
CA TYR A 34 21.85 29.36 19.65
C TYR A 34 20.99 29.67 18.44
N PRO A 35 21.48 30.48 17.46
CA PRO A 35 20.64 30.99 16.39
C PRO A 35 20.58 30.06 15.18
N GLY A 36 19.41 29.96 14.60
CA GLY A 36 19.01 29.81 13.24
C GLY A 36 19.80 28.90 12.28
N GLY A 37 19.40 27.61 12.21
CA GLY A 37 19.57 26.79 11.00
C GLY A 37 18.22 26.63 10.29
N PRO A 38 18.17 26.27 9.01
CA PRO A 38 16.90 26.16 8.27
C PRO A 38 15.99 25.15 8.94
N ALA A 39 14.74 25.54 9.16
CA ALA A 39 13.71 24.74 9.80
C ALA A 39 13.39 23.48 8.96
N ASN A 40 14.10 22.39 9.21
CA ASN A 40 13.59 21.06 8.91
C ASN A 40 12.39 20.82 9.82
N GLY A 41 11.18 21.10 9.34
CA GLY A 41 9.94 20.82 10.03
C GLY A 41 9.94 19.35 10.43
N LYS A 42 10.00 19.06 11.75
CA LYS A 42 9.73 17.71 12.26
C LYS A 42 8.37 17.28 11.71
N LYS A 43 8.37 16.27 10.84
CA LYS A 43 7.11 15.61 10.44
C LYS A 43 6.40 15.17 11.73
N ALA A 44 5.13 15.51 11.88
CA ALA A 44 4.34 15.07 13.02
C ALA A 44 4.45 13.54 13.10
N GLU A 45 4.65 12.99 14.30
CA GLU A 45 4.86 11.54 14.56
C GLU A 45 3.73 10.63 14.03
N ASN A 46 2.64 11.20 13.51
CA ASN A 46 1.45 10.52 12.96
C ASN A 46 1.14 10.88 11.49
N ALA A 47 2.10 11.33 10.69
CA ALA A 47 1.83 11.66 9.30
C ALA A 47 1.82 10.38 8.44
N LEU A 48 0.77 10.21 7.60
CA LEU A 48 0.71 9.14 6.62
C LEU A 48 1.83 9.32 5.58
N GLU A 49 2.63 8.30 5.35
CA GLU A 49 3.67 8.27 4.32
C GLU A 49 3.02 7.94 2.96
N VAL A 50 2.99 8.89 2.03
CA VAL A 50 2.32 8.74 0.72
C VAL A 50 3.33 8.73 -0.42
N HIS A 51 3.36 7.63 -1.16
CA HIS A 51 4.14 7.43 -2.38
C HIS A 51 3.24 7.64 -3.60
N ILE A 52 3.77 8.19 -4.68
CA ILE A 52 3.06 8.21 -5.97
C ILE A 52 3.31 6.90 -6.73
N PHE A 53 2.25 6.30 -7.25
CA PHE A 53 2.37 5.18 -8.17
C PHE A 53 2.89 5.65 -9.51
N SER A 54 4.08 5.24 -9.88
CA SER A 54 4.80 5.79 -11.02
C SER A 54 4.16 5.50 -12.38
N LYS A 55 3.16 4.60 -12.45
CA LYS A 55 2.38 4.38 -13.68
C LYS A 55 1.88 5.70 -14.27
N SER A 56 1.39 6.61 -13.45
CA SER A 56 0.85 7.89 -13.90
C SER A 56 1.92 8.90 -14.33
N LEU A 57 3.20 8.52 -14.29
CA LEU A 57 4.35 9.33 -14.65
C LEU A 57 5.21 8.70 -15.77
N HIS A 58 4.70 7.69 -16.51
CA HIS A 58 5.43 6.99 -17.57
C HIS A 58 5.87 7.91 -18.75
N PHE A 59 5.35 9.12 -18.82
CA PHE A 59 5.77 10.14 -19.78
C PHE A 59 7.06 10.88 -19.37
N LEU A 60 7.63 10.58 -18.20
CA LEU A 60 8.87 11.14 -17.66
C LEU A 60 9.94 10.05 -17.53
N ASP A 61 11.21 10.43 -17.71
CA ASP A 61 12.34 9.60 -17.32
C ASP A 61 12.51 9.53 -15.80
N HIS A 62 13.42 8.70 -15.31
CA HIS A 62 13.62 8.46 -13.89
C HIS A 62 13.95 9.73 -13.10
N GLN A 63 14.79 10.61 -13.65
CA GLN A 63 15.19 11.84 -12.97
C GLN A 63 14.02 12.81 -12.88
N ARG A 64 13.38 13.10 -14.02
CA ARG A 64 12.24 14.03 -14.08
C ARG A 64 11.04 13.51 -13.28
N MET A 65 10.80 12.20 -13.27
CA MET A 65 9.77 11.57 -12.43
C MET A 65 10.04 11.84 -10.93
N ALA A 66 11.28 11.63 -10.47
CA ALA A 66 11.64 11.84 -9.07
C ALA A 66 11.56 13.32 -8.67
N GLU A 67 12.12 14.23 -9.48
CA GLU A 67 12.03 15.68 -9.27
C GLU A 67 10.58 16.16 -9.19
N PHE A 68 9.74 15.63 -10.07
CA PHE A 68 8.33 15.92 -10.12
C PHE A 68 7.62 15.47 -8.83
N ALA A 69 7.79 14.21 -8.44
CA ALA A 69 7.19 13.67 -7.23
C ALA A 69 7.61 14.46 -5.98
N ALA A 70 8.90 14.86 -5.90
CA ALA A 70 9.42 15.70 -4.83
C ALA A 70 8.78 17.10 -4.83
N LYS A 71 8.64 17.73 -5.99
CA LYS A 71 8.02 19.05 -6.13
C LYS A 71 6.55 19.07 -5.73
N VAL A 72 5.80 18.00 -6.02
CA VAL A 72 4.41 17.83 -5.57
C VAL A 72 4.35 17.66 -4.06
N GLY A 73 5.38 17.06 -3.45
CA GLY A 73 5.50 16.84 -2.01
C GLY A 73 5.20 15.42 -1.54
N PHE A 74 5.33 14.42 -2.41
CA PHE A 74 5.27 13.01 -2.02
C PHE A 74 6.42 12.61 -1.10
N ASP A 75 6.23 11.53 -0.35
CA ASP A 75 7.27 10.98 0.52
C ASP A 75 8.18 9.99 -0.20
N GLY A 76 7.72 9.47 -1.32
CA GLY A 76 8.45 8.50 -2.14
C GLY A 76 7.73 8.16 -3.43
N VAL A 77 8.27 7.15 -4.10
CA VAL A 77 7.72 6.60 -5.35
C VAL A 77 7.44 5.12 -5.17
N ASP A 78 6.25 4.66 -5.57
CA ASP A 78 5.91 3.26 -5.81
C ASP A 78 6.22 2.96 -7.29
N LEU A 79 7.43 2.44 -7.55
CA LEU A 79 7.99 2.35 -8.89
C LEU A 79 7.48 1.13 -9.65
N THR A 80 7.07 1.30 -10.90
CA THR A 80 6.68 0.18 -11.78
C THR A 80 7.91 -0.54 -12.33
N VAL A 81 8.10 -1.81 -11.91
CA VAL A 81 9.15 -2.72 -12.37
C VAL A 81 8.47 -3.95 -13.00
N ARG A 82 7.93 -3.75 -14.17
CA ARG A 82 7.11 -4.74 -14.89
C ARG A 82 7.07 -4.38 -16.37
N PRO A 83 6.58 -5.28 -17.26
CA PRO A 83 6.43 -4.97 -18.67
C PRO A 83 5.72 -3.63 -18.91
N SER A 84 6.30 -2.81 -19.77
CA SER A 84 5.87 -1.42 -20.05
C SER A 84 5.92 -0.46 -18.86
N GLY A 85 6.64 -0.81 -17.79
CA GLY A 85 6.86 0.05 -16.63
C GLY A 85 7.99 1.06 -16.83
N HIS A 86 8.38 1.77 -15.77
CA HIS A 86 9.59 2.60 -15.77
C HIS A 86 10.86 1.76 -15.86
N VAL A 87 10.82 0.53 -15.35
CA VAL A 87 11.89 -0.46 -15.44
C VAL A 87 11.32 -1.73 -16.02
N GLU A 88 11.86 -2.17 -17.16
CA GLU A 88 11.54 -3.47 -17.73
C GLU A 88 12.21 -4.58 -16.90
N PRO A 89 11.51 -5.69 -16.59
CA PRO A 89 12.06 -6.78 -15.76
C PRO A 89 13.38 -7.34 -16.27
N GLU A 90 13.53 -7.46 -17.59
CA GLU A 90 14.72 -7.98 -18.25
C GLU A 90 15.94 -7.06 -18.08
N ASN A 91 15.70 -5.76 -17.86
CA ASN A 91 16.74 -4.75 -17.70
C ASN A 91 16.92 -4.35 -16.23
N VAL A 92 16.32 -5.06 -15.28
CA VAL A 92 16.24 -4.66 -13.86
C VAL A 92 17.62 -4.39 -13.26
N SER A 93 18.62 -5.23 -13.55
CA SER A 93 19.97 -5.09 -13.01
C SER A 93 20.67 -3.80 -13.44
N ALA A 94 20.35 -3.28 -14.63
CA ALA A 94 20.94 -2.05 -15.16
C ALA A 94 20.14 -0.80 -14.79
N ASP A 95 18.82 -0.88 -14.79
CA ASP A 95 17.95 0.30 -14.76
C ASP A 95 17.33 0.59 -13.38
N LEU A 96 17.03 -0.45 -12.59
CA LEU A 96 16.50 -0.24 -11.23
C LEU A 96 17.46 0.55 -10.32
N PRO A 97 18.79 0.28 -10.31
CA PRO A 97 19.73 1.09 -9.54
C PRO A 97 19.73 2.57 -9.94
N LYS A 98 19.58 2.88 -11.25
CA LYS A 98 19.51 4.27 -11.76
C LYS A 98 18.23 4.97 -11.27
N ALA A 99 17.09 4.28 -11.36
CA ALA A 99 15.81 4.80 -10.90
C ALA A 99 15.82 5.07 -9.39
N VAL A 100 16.31 4.12 -8.58
CA VAL A 100 16.42 4.27 -7.12
C VAL A 100 17.37 5.41 -6.76
N LYS A 101 18.51 5.55 -7.46
CA LYS A 101 19.44 6.67 -7.27
C LYS A 101 18.76 8.02 -7.55
N ALA A 102 18.01 8.15 -8.65
CA ALA A 102 17.27 9.36 -8.97
C ALA A 102 16.23 9.72 -7.89
N ILE A 103 15.49 8.73 -7.40
CA ILE A 103 14.51 8.91 -6.31
C ILE A 103 15.20 9.41 -5.03
N HIS A 104 16.32 8.81 -4.63
CA HIS A 104 17.07 9.24 -3.46
C HIS A 104 17.70 10.62 -3.62
N GLN A 105 18.21 10.95 -4.80
CA GLN A 105 18.78 12.29 -5.12
C GLN A 105 17.72 13.40 -5.03
N ALA A 106 16.46 13.09 -5.33
CA ALA A 106 15.34 14.01 -5.13
C ALA A 106 14.85 14.09 -3.66
N GLY A 107 15.51 13.40 -2.72
CA GLY A 107 15.15 13.37 -1.30
C GLY A 107 13.96 12.46 -0.98
N LEU A 108 13.56 11.58 -1.91
CA LEU A 108 12.42 10.70 -1.79
C LEU A 108 12.83 9.28 -1.36
N LYS A 109 11.85 8.50 -0.88
CA LYS A 109 12.01 7.10 -0.50
C LYS A 109 11.67 6.17 -1.68
N ALA A 110 12.48 5.12 -1.88
CA ALA A 110 12.24 4.03 -2.83
C ALA A 110 11.94 2.73 -2.07
N LYS A 111 10.83 2.70 -1.33
CA LYS A 111 10.46 1.55 -0.48
C LYS A 111 9.60 0.51 -1.18
N MET A 112 8.93 0.89 -2.26
CA MET A 112 7.88 0.11 -2.89
C MET A 112 8.13 -0.02 -4.40
N ILE A 113 7.83 -1.21 -4.94
CA ILE A 113 7.77 -1.46 -6.38
C ILE A 113 6.53 -2.27 -6.75
N ALA A 114 5.99 -2.04 -7.94
CA ALA A 114 4.93 -2.87 -8.51
C ALA A 114 5.49 -3.75 -9.60
N THR A 115 5.40 -5.07 -9.42
CA THR A 115 6.02 -6.08 -10.27
C THR A 115 5.00 -6.94 -11.03
N ALA A 116 5.51 -7.82 -11.92
CA ALA A 116 4.75 -8.90 -12.55
C ALA A 116 4.96 -10.26 -11.83
N MET A 117 5.63 -10.28 -10.66
CA MET A 117 5.92 -11.50 -9.90
C MET A 117 4.64 -12.17 -9.39
N ALA A 118 4.38 -13.40 -9.84
CA ALA A 118 3.26 -14.22 -9.38
C ALA A 118 3.67 -15.67 -9.06
N ASP A 119 4.76 -16.13 -9.65
CA ASP A 119 5.26 -17.51 -9.52
C ASP A 119 6.70 -17.50 -9.00
N PRO A 120 7.00 -18.12 -7.85
CA PRO A 120 8.37 -18.19 -7.34
C PRO A 120 9.31 -19.00 -8.25
N ALA A 121 8.80 -19.75 -9.23
CA ALA A 121 9.62 -20.42 -10.23
C ALA A 121 10.05 -19.51 -11.40
N ASP A 122 9.42 -18.33 -11.55
CA ASP A 122 9.77 -17.34 -12.58
C ASP A 122 11.18 -16.78 -12.32
N ALA A 123 12.12 -17.07 -13.19
CA ALA A 123 13.51 -16.65 -13.06
C ALA A 123 13.68 -15.12 -13.22
N VAL A 124 12.89 -14.50 -14.11
CA VAL A 124 12.93 -13.05 -14.35
C VAL A 124 12.37 -12.33 -13.11
N GLY A 125 11.23 -12.79 -12.61
CA GLY A 125 10.63 -12.25 -11.38
C GLY A 125 11.55 -12.39 -10.17
N ARG A 126 12.24 -13.54 -10.01
CA ARG A 126 13.23 -13.72 -8.93
C ARG A 126 14.39 -12.73 -9.03
N ASN A 127 14.95 -12.52 -10.22
CA ASN A 127 16.02 -11.55 -10.43
C ASN A 127 15.54 -10.12 -10.08
N VAL A 128 14.29 -9.76 -10.41
CA VAL A 128 13.70 -8.48 -9.99
C VAL A 128 13.70 -8.35 -8.47
N LEU A 129 13.28 -9.38 -7.73
CA LEU A 129 13.23 -9.34 -6.28
C LEU A 129 14.64 -9.31 -5.64
N GLU A 130 15.60 -10.06 -6.18
CA GLU A 130 17.00 -10.08 -5.72
C GLU A 130 17.65 -8.70 -5.86
N VAL A 131 17.52 -8.06 -7.05
CA VAL A 131 18.04 -6.71 -7.29
C VAL A 131 17.34 -5.68 -6.40
N ALA A 132 16.01 -5.76 -6.26
CA ALA A 132 15.23 -4.86 -5.42
C ALA A 132 15.64 -4.97 -3.94
N ALA A 133 15.78 -6.18 -3.41
CA ALA A 133 16.23 -6.43 -2.04
C ALA A 133 17.65 -5.89 -1.80
N GLY A 134 18.57 -6.10 -2.76
CA GLY A 134 19.94 -5.56 -2.71
C GLY A 134 20.02 -4.03 -2.70
N LEU A 135 19.00 -3.35 -3.22
CA LEU A 135 18.87 -1.89 -3.19
C LEU A 135 18.11 -1.36 -1.96
N GLY A 136 17.71 -2.23 -1.04
CA GLY A 136 16.99 -1.86 0.17
C GLY A 136 15.49 -1.59 -0.03
N ILE A 137 14.91 -1.98 -1.17
CA ILE A 137 13.47 -1.91 -1.39
C ILE A 137 12.79 -2.93 -0.48
N ARG A 138 11.82 -2.48 0.31
CA ARG A 138 11.20 -3.30 1.35
C ARG A 138 9.97 -4.06 0.86
N PHE A 139 9.16 -3.44 0.00
CA PHE A 139 7.86 -3.97 -0.40
C PHE A 139 7.76 -4.09 -1.91
N TYR A 140 7.14 -5.17 -2.38
CA TYR A 140 6.76 -5.27 -3.78
C TYR A 140 5.31 -5.72 -3.90
N ARG A 141 4.56 -5.13 -4.84
CA ARG A 141 3.26 -5.63 -5.23
C ARG A 141 3.46 -6.83 -6.15
N THR A 142 2.79 -7.94 -5.84
CA THR A 142 2.73 -9.11 -6.72
C THR A 142 1.91 -8.83 -7.98
N ASN A 143 1.98 -9.70 -8.97
CA ASN A 143 0.94 -9.78 -9.99
C ASN A 143 -0.31 -10.46 -9.42
N TYR A 144 -1.40 -10.44 -10.19
CA TYR A 144 -2.68 -11.04 -9.81
C TYR A 144 -2.74 -12.52 -10.18
N PHE A 145 -3.37 -13.30 -9.34
CA PHE A 145 -3.70 -14.69 -9.61
C PHE A 145 -4.97 -14.77 -10.45
N GLN A 146 -4.99 -15.69 -11.40
CA GLN A 146 -6.15 -15.97 -12.23
C GLN A 146 -6.74 -17.32 -11.81
N TYR A 147 -8.07 -17.45 -11.79
CA TYR A 147 -8.68 -18.75 -11.58
C TYR A 147 -8.16 -19.78 -12.61
N LEU A 148 -7.90 -20.98 -12.17
CA LEU A 148 -7.53 -22.07 -13.05
C LEU A 148 -8.67 -22.34 -14.02
N LYS A 149 -8.31 -22.45 -15.30
CA LYS A 149 -9.29 -22.70 -16.34
C LYS A 149 -9.95 -24.05 -16.13
N ASP A 150 -11.26 -24.09 -16.26
CA ASP A 150 -12.07 -25.33 -16.18
C ASP A 150 -12.03 -26.05 -14.80
N GLU A 151 -11.45 -25.41 -13.76
CA GLU A 151 -11.40 -25.96 -12.39
C GLU A 151 -12.40 -25.24 -11.48
N PRO A 152 -12.95 -25.92 -10.46
CA PRO A 152 -13.76 -25.29 -9.43
C PRO A 152 -12.97 -24.23 -8.64
N VAL A 153 -13.66 -23.22 -8.11
CA VAL A 153 -13.03 -22.15 -7.32
C VAL A 153 -12.20 -22.68 -6.12
N PRO A 154 -12.67 -23.69 -5.34
CA PRO A 154 -11.86 -24.24 -4.24
C PRO A 154 -10.51 -24.79 -4.68
N GLU A 155 -10.42 -25.40 -5.86
CA GLU A 155 -9.17 -25.95 -6.42
C GLU A 155 -8.20 -24.84 -6.78
N SER A 156 -8.71 -23.75 -7.36
CA SER A 156 -7.91 -22.55 -7.59
C SER A 156 -7.36 -21.97 -6.29
N ILE A 157 -8.19 -21.90 -5.23
CA ILE A 157 -7.75 -21.42 -3.92
C ILE A 157 -6.64 -22.32 -3.37
N ALA A 158 -6.83 -23.63 -3.36
CA ALA A 158 -5.82 -24.58 -2.87
C ALA A 158 -4.49 -24.47 -3.62
N PHE A 159 -4.55 -24.36 -4.95
CA PHE A 159 -3.36 -24.17 -5.79
C PHE A 159 -2.60 -22.88 -5.44
N PHE A 160 -3.30 -21.77 -5.27
CA PHE A 160 -2.67 -20.50 -4.95
C PHE A 160 -2.28 -20.35 -3.47
N GLN A 161 -2.87 -21.11 -2.56
CA GLN A 161 -2.35 -21.24 -1.18
C GLN A 161 -0.93 -21.83 -1.17
N ASP A 162 -0.69 -22.91 -1.92
CA ASP A 162 0.64 -23.51 -2.04
C ASP A 162 1.63 -22.53 -2.69
N ARG A 163 1.20 -21.86 -3.76
CA ARG A 163 2.02 -20.83 -4.42
C ARG A 163 2.36 -19.66 -3.51
N ALA A 164 1.39 -19.13 -2.76
CA ALA A 164 1.59 -18.05 -1.79
C ALA A 164 2.56 -18.48 -0.69
N LYS A 165 2.46 -19.72 -0.18
CA LYS A 165 3.42 -20.28 0.78
C LYS A 165 4.84 -20.28 0.21
N LYS A 166 5.05 -20.85 -0.98
CA LYS A 166 6.37 -20.88 -1.64
C LYS A 166 6.92 -19.48 -1.91
N LEU A 167 6.05 -18.55 -2.31
CA LEU A 167 6.44 -17.17 -2.54
C LEU A 167 6.87 -16.47 -1.23
N SER A 168 6.17 -16.72 -0.13
CA SER A 168 6.55 -16.18 1.18
C SER A 168 7.89 -16.73 1.67
N GLU A 169 8.20 -18.00 1.39
CA GLU A 169 9.49 -18.61 1.71
C GLU A 169 10.65 -17.97 0.91
N LEU A 170 10.43 -17.68 -0.37
CA LEU A 170 11.39 -16.95 -1.21
C LEU A 170 11.60 -15.53 -0.66
N ASN A 171 10.52 -14.81 -0.38
CA ASN A 171 10.54 -13.45 0.16
C ASN A 171 11.34 -13.37 1.48
N ARG A 172 11.12 -14.32 2.38
CA ARG A 172 11.86 -14.39 3.65
C ARG A 172 13.36 -14.57 3.42
N LYS A 173 13.76 -15.43 2.47
CA LYS A 173 15.17 -15.64 2.12
C LYS A 173 15.83 -14.38 1.58
N LEU A 174 15.09 -13.57 0.81
CA LEU A 174 15.58 -12.34 0.21
C LEU A 174 15.46 -11.11 1.14
N GLY A 175 14.74 -11.21 2.25
CA GLY A 175 14.48 -10.10 3.17
C GLY A 175 13.54 -9.02 2.61
N ILE A 176 12.69 -9.38 1.63
CA ILE A 176 11.70 -8.50 0.99
C ILE A 176 10.28 -8.96 1.35
N VAL A 177 9.29 -8.09 1.26
CA VAL A 177 7.90 -8.38 1.60
C VAL A 177 7.03 -8.28 0.35
N GLY A 178 6.39 -9.38 -0.02
CA GLY A 178 5.37 -9.41 -1.07
C GLY A 178 4.04 -8.89 -0.55
N CYS A 179 3.33 -8.15 -1.40
CA CYS A 179 2.05 -7.55 -1.08
C CYS A 179 1.04 -7.86 -2.20
N TYR A 180 0.06 -8.72 -1.91
CA TYR A 180 -1.01 -9.00 -2.86
C TYR A 180 -2.07 -7.92 -2.77
N GLN A 181 -2.36 -7.23 -3.88
CA GLN A 181 -3.39 -6.18 -3.92
C GLN A 181 -4.76 -6.82 -4.15
N ASN A 182 -5.74 -6.58 -3.26
CA ASN A 182 -7.14 -6.87 -3.56
C ASN A 182 -7.61 -6.00 -4.71
N HIS A 183 -8.25 -6.61 -5.73
CA HIS A 183 -8.64 -5.90 -6.94
C HIS A 183 -10.03 -6.34 -7.40
N ALA A 184 -10.97 -5.39 -7.47
CA ALA A 184 -12.33 -5.63 -7.93
C ALA A 184 -12.38 -6.22 -9.36
N GLY A 185 -13.23 -7.19 -9.57
CA GLY A 185 -13.43 -7.84 -10.87
C GLY A 185 -13.25 -9.36 -10.81
N LEU A 186 -12.74 -9.93 -11.91
CA LEU A 186 -12.74 -11.39 -12.12
C LEU A 186 -11.44 -12.08 -11.69
N MET A 187 -10.49 -11.36 -11.10
CA MET A 187 -9.23 -11.95 -10.59
C MET A 187 -9.42 -12.45 -9.17
N MET A 188 -8.61 -13.42 -8.78
CA MET A 188 -8.59 -13.92 -7.41
C MET A 188 -8.19 -12.81 -6.43
N GLY A 189 -8.74 -12.87 -5.23
CA GLY A 189 -8.51 -11.84 -4.21
C GLY A 189 -9.31 -10.55 -4.44
N ALA A 190 -10.32 -10.55 -5.30
CA ALA A 190 -11.30 -9.47 -5.38
C ALA A 190 -12.04 -9.36 -4.04
N SER A 191 -12.56 -10.46 -3.55
CA SER A 191 -13.12 -10.56 -2.20
C SER A 191 -11.99 -10.67 -1.16
N LEU A 192 -12.07 -9.86 -0.08
CA LEU A 192 -11.10 -9.94 1.03
C LEU A 192 -11.15 -11.27 1.77
N TRP A 193 -12.29 -11.97 1.77
CA TRP A 193 -12.43 -13.30 2.34
C TRP A 193 -11.66 -14.35 1.54
N GLU A 194 -11.73 -14.28 0.23
CA GLU A 194 -10.95 -15.15 -0.64
C GLU A 194 -9.45 -14.86 -0.51
N LEU A 195 -9.05 -13.58 -0.49
CA LEU A 195 -7.65 -13.21 -0.30
C LEU A 195 -7.11 -13.71 1.05
N TRP A 196 -7.91 -13.63 2.12
CA TRP A 196 -7.55 -14.18 3.41
C TRP A 196 -7.32 -15.70 3.34
N GLU A 197 -8.20 -16.44 2.65
CA GLU A 197 -8.01 -17.90 2.43
C GLU A 197 -6.74 -18.19 1.62
N ILE A 198 -6.48 -17.48 0.54
CA ILE A 198 -5.27 -17.66 -0.28
C ILE A 198 -3.99 -17.47 0.55
N LEU A 199 -3.96 -16.48 1.44
CA LEU A 199 -2.79 -16.17 2.25
C LEU A 199 -2.67 -17.01 3.53
N ARG A 200 -3.66 -17.86 3.83
CA ARG A 200 -3.80 -18.55 5.13
C ARG A 200 -2.57 -19.33 5.59
N HIS A 201 -1.82 -19.90 4.65
CA HIS A 201 -0.64 -20.75 4.92
C HIS A 201 0.69 -20.08 4.57
N ALA A 202 0.66 -18.82 4.15
CA ALA A 202 1.86 -18.04 3.89
C ALA A 202 2.50 -17.55 5.20
N ASP A 203 3.80 -17.28 5.15
CA ASP A 203 4.48 -16.51 6.19
C ASP A 203 4.05 -15.04 6.08
N HIS A 204 3.21 -14.59 7.00
CA HIS A 204 2.61 -13.26 6.97
C HIS A 204 3.60 -12.12 7.20
N ASP A 205 4.82 -12.39 7.70
CA ASP A 205 5.87 -11.37 7.80
C ASP A 205 6.53 -11.09 6.45
N SER A 206 6.49 -12.06 5.53
CA SER A 206 7.15 -12.03 4.22
C SER A 206 6.16 -11.89 3.05
N LEU A 207 4.88 -12.22 3.24
CA LEU A 207 3.82 -12.05 2.25
C LEU A 207 2.53 -11.61 2.93
N GLY A 208 2.01 -10.47 2.54
CA GLY A 208 0.77 -9.93 3.06
C GLY A 208 -0.05 -9.22 1.99
N VAL A 209 -0.76 -8.20 2.40
CA VAL A 209 -1.73 -7.49 1.57
C VAL A 209 -1.29 -6.05 1.28
N GLN A 210 -1.39 -5.64 0.04
CA GLN A 210 -1.53 -4.25 -0.35
C GLN A 210 -3.03 -3.93 -0.38
N TYR A 211 -3.54 -3.35 0.72
CA TYR A 211 -4.96 -3.11 0.86
C TYR A 211 -5.42 -1.92 0.02
N ASP A 212 -6.27 -2.17 -0.94
CA ASP A 212 -6.88 -1.15 -1.80
C ASP A 212 -8.30 -0.86 -1.33
N VAL A 213 -8.50 0.30 -0.71
CA VAL A 213 -9.79 0.68 -0.13
C VAL A 213 -10.88 0.84 -1.19
N ARG A 214 -10.54 1.37 -2.39
CA ARG A 214 -11.50 1.54 -3.49
C ARG A 214 -12.07 0.20 -3.94
N HIS A 215 -11.18 -0.80 -4.12
CA HIS A 215 -11.60 -2.12 -4.54
C HIS A 215 -12.35 -2.85 -3.42
N ALA A 216 -11.95 -2.68 -2.16
CA ALA A 216 -12.67 -3.23 -1.02
C ALA A 216 -14.10 -2.69 -0.90
N VAL A 217 -14.31 -1.39 -1.13
CA VAL A 217 -15.64 -0.76 -1.11
C VAL A 217 -16.47 -1.20 -2.32
N ALA A 218 -15.87 -1.28 -3.52
CA ALA A 218 -16.58 -1.69 -4.73
C ALA A 218 -17.09 -3.14 -4.65
N GLU A 219 -16.29 -4.08 -4.11
CA GLU A 219 -16.66 -5.49 -3.97
C GLU A 219 -17.45 -5.78 -2.71
N GLY A 220 -17.12 -5.12 -1.61
CA GLY A 220 -17.71 -5.41 -0.30
C GLY A 220 -18.99 -4.63 -0.01
N GLY A 221 -19.28 -3.55 -0.74
CA GLY A 221 -20.40 -2.66 -0.43
C GLY A 221 -20.36 -2.26 1.06
N LEU A 222 -21.46 -2.40 1.77
CA LEU A 222 -21.54 -2.08 3.20
C LEU A 222 -20.65 -2.97 4.08
N SER A 223 -20.25 -4.14 3.61
CA SER A 223 -19.45 -5.10 4.38
C SER A 223 -17.93 -4.89 4.28
N TRP A 224 -17.45 -3.89 3.53
CA TRP A 224 -16.00 -3.62 3.41
C TRP A 224 -15.31 -3.45 4.77
N VAL A 225 -16.04 -2.90 5.75
CA VAL A 225 -15.57 -2.74 7.15
C VAL A 225 -15.22 -4.09 7.79
N ASN A 226 -16.04 -5.12 7.55
CA ASN A 226 -15.79 -6.47 8.07
C ASN A 226 -14.61 -7.11 7.33
N GLY A 227 -14.49 -6.89 6.03
CA GLY A 227 -13.32 -7.31 5.26
C GLY A 227 -12.01 -6.69 5.79
N LEU A 228 -12.01 -5.38 6.10
CA LEU A 228 -10.86 -4.74 6.72
C LEU A 228 -10.55 -5.32 8.11
N ARG A 229 -11.57 -5.57 8.94
CA ARG A 229 -11.40 -6.22 10.25
C ARG A 229 -10.83 -7.64 10.15
N LEU A 230 -11.13 -8.35 9.08
CA LEU A 230 -10.58 -9.67 8.82
C LEU A 230 -9.10 -9.61 8.43
N ILE A 231 -8.78 -8.74 7.47
CA ILE A 231 -7.48 -8.77 6.80
C ILE A 231 -6.42 -7.86 7.46
N HIS A 232 -6.81 -6.98 8.40
CA HIS A 232 -5.93 -5.95 8.95
C HIS A 232 -4.59 -6.45 9.50
N PRO A 233 -4.44 -7.65 10.11
CA PRO A 233 -3.15 -8.12 10.58
C PRO A 233 -2.14 -8.40 9.46
N HIS A 234 -2.64 -8.58 8.24
CA HIS A 234 -1.85 -8.94 7.07
C HIS A 234 -1.50 -7.74 6.16
N ILE A 235 -1.98 -6.54 6.50
CA ILE A 235 -1.74 -5.33 5.69
C ILE A 235 -0.28 -4.89 5.85
N LYS A 236 0.43 -4.81 4.72
CA LYS A 236 1.84 -4.37 4.63
C LYS A 236 2.01 -3.04 3.92
N THR A 237 1.11 -2.72 3.01
CA THR A 237 0.99 -1.44 2.30
C THR A 237 -0.47 -1.16 1.99
N ILE A 238 -0.80 0.09 1.68
CA ILE A 238 -2.16 0.46 1.29
C ILE A 238 -2.17 1.22 -0.03
N VAL A 239 -3.29 1.13 -0.76
CA VAL A 239 -3.55 1.92 -1.97
C VAL A 239 -4.69 2.89 -1.70
N LEU A 240 -4.52 4.12 -2.15
CA LEU A 240 -5.50 5.19 -2.06
C LEU A 240 -6.01 5.52 -3.46
N LYS A 241 -7.28 5.28 -3.68
CA LYS A 241 -8.07 5.60 -4.87
C LYS A 241 -9.50 5.90 -4.44
N ASP A 242 -10.21 6.66 -5.26
CA ASP A 242 -11.63 6.90 -5.07
C ASP A 242 -12.43 6.55 -6.32
N PHE A 243 -13.74 6.37 -6.17
CA PHE A 243 -14.64 6.01 -7.26
C PHE A 243 -16.09 6.32 -6.90
N LYS A 244 -16.93 6.31 -7.91
CA LYS A 244 -18.40 6.26 -7.78
C LYS A 244 -19.01 5.29 -8.76
N TRP A 245 -20.14 4.69 -8.39
CA TRP A 245 -20.95 3.94 -9.34
C TRP A 245 -21.68 4.92 -10.26
N VAL A 246 -21.60 4.68 -11.56
CA VAL A 246 -22.22 5.51 -12.60
C VAL A 246 -22.99 4.61 -13.54
N GLU A 247 -24.25 4.97 -13.76
CA GLU A 247 -25.08 4.32 -14.79
C GLU A 247 -24.59 4.72 -16.18
N GLN A 248 -24.28 3.72 -16.98
CA GLN A 248 -23.87 3.89 -18.38
C GLN A 248 -25.12 4.06 -19.27
N LYS A 249 -24.91 4.58 -20.46
CA LYS A 249 -26.02 4.69 -21.47
C LYS A 249 -26.71 3.37 -21.79
N SER A 250 -26.05 2.24 -21.54
CA SER A 250 -26.61 0.89 -21.67
C SER A 250 -27.51 0.46 -20.51
N GLY A 251 -27.67 1.28 -19.45
CA GLY A 251 -28.34 0.91 -18.21
C GLY A 251 -27.47 0.09 -17.25
N GLN A 252 -26.23 -0.25 -17.61
CA GLN A 252 -25.31 -0.95 -16.73
C GLN A 252 -24.62 0.03 -15.76
N TRP A 253 -24.47 -0.37 -14.51
CA TRP A 253 -23.70 0.36 -13.53
C TRP A 253 -22.23 -0.08 -13.55
N ARG A 254 -21.32 0.90 -13.56
CA ARG A 254 -19.87 0.64 -13.52
C ARG A 254 -19.18 1.54 -12.50
N PRO A 255 -18.13 1.04 -11.83
CA PRO A 255 -17.31 1.88 -10.97
C PRO A 255 -16.39 2.76 -11.83
N VAL A 256 -16.54 4.07 -11.68
CA VAL A 256 -15.73 5.08 -12.38
C VAL A 256 -14.83 5.77 -11.37
N SER A 257 -13.52 5.80 -11.64
CA SER A 257 -12.55 6.45 -10.75
C SER A 257 -12.75 7.97 -10.73
N THR A 258 -12.55 8.56 -9.56
CA THR A 258 -12.67 10.01 -9.29
C THR A 258 -11.43 10.51 -8.53
N PRO A 259 -11.19 11.83 -8.48
CA PRO A 259 -10.25 12.41 -7.52
C PRO A 259 -10.60 12.01 -6.08
N ILE A 260 -9.60 12.03 -5.21
CA ILE A 260 -9.76 11.69 -3.79
C ILE A 260 -10.76 12.61 -3.10
N GLY A 261 -11.77 12.02 -2.46
CA GLY A 261 -12.84 12.72 -1.75
C GLY A 261 -14.03 13.17 -2.61
N GLU A 262 -14.00 12.89 -3.92
CA GLU A 262 -15.12 13.16 -4.84
C GLU A 262 -15.96 11.91 -5.15
N GLY A 263 -15.58 10.78 -4.59
CA GLY A 263 -16.22 9.48 -4.80
C GLY A 263 -17.05 8.99 -3.62
N MET A 264 -17.10 7.67 -3.46
CA MET A 264 -17.94 6.98 -2.49
C MET A 264 -17.13 6.32 -1.36
N VAL A 265 -15.80 6.43 -1.37
CA VAL A 265 -14.96 5.90 -0.29
C VAL A 265 -15.08 6.79 0.93
N ASP A 266 -15.54 6.24 2.05
CA ASP A 266 -15.53 6.94 3.35
C ASP A 266 -14.11 6.93 3.93
N PHE A 267 -13.25 7.83 3.42
CA PHE A 267 -11.87 7.96 3.86
C PHE A 267 -11.72 8.30 5.35
N LYS A 268 -12.64 9.08 5.93
CA LYS A 268 -12.60 9.41 7.36
C LYS A 268 -12.77 8.16 8.20
N LYS A 269 -13.76 7.35 7.89
CA LYS A 269 -13.98 6.06 8.55
C LYS A 269 -12.82 5.10 8.31
N TYR A 270 -12.33 5.02 7.08
CA TYR A 270 -11.20 4.16 6.72
C TYR A 270 -9.94 4.53 7.51
N PHE A 271 -9.54 5.79 7.51
CA PHE A 271 -8.35 6.25 8.22
C PHE A 271 -8.48 6.12 9.73
N ARG A 272 -9.66 6.35 10.29
CA ARG A 272 -9.93 6.06 11.71
C ARG A 272 -9.70 4.60 12.04
N MET A 273 -10.22 3.68 11.22
CA MET A 273 -10.00 2.24 11.41
C MET A 273 -8.52 1.87 11.29
N LEU A 274 -7.75 2.47 10.37
CA LEU A 274 -6.30 2.23 10.30
C LEU A 274 -5.60 2.66 11.59
N LYS A 275 -5.97 3.82 12.15
CA LYS A 275 -5.43 4.31 13.41
C LYS A 275 -5.83 3.41 14.59
N ASP A 276 -7.10 3.01 14.67
CA ASP A 276 -7.62 2.11 15.71
C ASP A 276 -6.93 0.74 15.70
N PHE A 277 -6.56 0.24 14.54
CA PHE A 277 -5.79 -1.00 14.36
C PHE A 277 -4.27 -0.81 14.42
N ASN A 278 -3.79 0.43 14.68
CA ASN A 278 -2.38 0.78 14.69
C ASN A 278 -1.63 0.39 13.39
N ILE A 279 -2.30 0.56 12.24
CA ILE A 279 -1.71 0.29 10.92
C ILE A 279 -0.93 1.53 10.47
N GLN A 280 0.40 1.44 10.52
CA GLN A 280 1.33 2.50 10.10
C GLN A 280 2.21 1.99 8.96
N VAL A 281 1.65 1.91 7.77
CA VAL A 281 2.31 1.38 6.56
C VAL A 281 2.35 2.43 5.45
N PRO A 282 3.29 2.33 4.49
CA PRO A 282 3.31 3.26 3.37
C PRO A 282 2.07 3.10 2.49
N ALA A 283 1.57 4.25 2.02
CA ALA A 283 0.45 4.35 1.10
C ALA A 283 0.94 4.63 -0.33
N SER A 284 0.30 4.02 -1.33
CA SER A 284 0.47 4.30 -2.75
C SER A 284 -0.75 5.05 -3.29
N LEU A 285 -0.57 6.27 -3.81
CA LEU A 285 -1.64 7.00 -4.49
C LEU A 285 -1.72 6.55 -5.95
N HIS A 286 -2.87 6.00 -6.34
CA HIS A 286 -3.16 5.60 -7.70
C HIS A 286 -4.20 6.53 -8.34
N MET A 287 -3.81 7.27 -9.35
CA MET A 287 -4.69 8.15 -10.10
C MET A 287 -5.20 7.42 -11.35
N GLU A 288 -6.47 7.04 -11.33
CA GLU A 288 -7.08 6.23 -12.40
C GLU A 288 -8.32 6.89 -13.03
N TYR A 289 -8.57 8.16 -12.73
CA TYR A 289 -9.53 9.00 -13.43
C TYR A 289 -8.89 9.69 -14.65
N PRO A 290 -9.67 10.21 -15.61
CA PRO A 290 -9.12 10.75 -16.86
C PRO A 290 -8.12 11.88 -16.64
N LEU A 291 -6.86 11.65 -17.05
CA LEU A 291 -5.73 12.59 -16.96
C LEU A 291 -4.89 12.59 -18.26
N GLY A 292 -5.59 12.56 -19.40
CA GLY A 292 -4.95 12.65 -20.72
C GLY A 292 -4.03 11.49 -21.06
N GLY A 293 -4.27 10.31 -20.48
CA GLY A 293 -3.49 9.10 -20.67
C GLY A 293 -2.56 8.77 -19.50
N ALA A 294 -2.28 9.72 -18.59
CA ALA A 294 -1.45 9.45 -17.41
C ALA A 294 -2.04 8.34 -16.55
N GLU A 295 -3.36 8.28 -16.41
CA GLU A 295 -4.10 7.25 -15.67
C GLU A 295 -3.86 5.83 -16.19
N SER A 296 -3.57 5.68 -17.46
CA SER A 296 -3.28 4.40 -18.12
C SER A 296 -1.78 4.12 -18.31
N GLY A 297 -0.91 5.07 -17.93
CA GLY A 297 0.54 4.94 -18.10
C GLY A 297 1.02 5.28 -19.51
N ALA A 298 0.33 6.18 -20.20
CA ALA A 298 0.76 6.62 -21.53
C ALA A 298 2.11 7.36 -21.46
N LYS A 299 2.97 7.08 -22.45
CA LYS A 299 4.27 7.79 -22.61
C LYS A 299 4.11 9.17 -23.24
N GLN A 300 2.94 9.47 -23.83
CA GLN A 300 2.59 10.78 -24.38
C GLN A 300 1.21 11.18 -23.85
N LEU A 301 1.11 12.41 -23.38
CA LEU A 301 -0.13 12.95 -22.84
C LEU A 301 -0.91 13.70 -23.88
N THR A 302 -2.25 13.66 -23.78
CA THR A 302 -3.18 14.48 -24.58
C THR A 302 -3.53 15.81 -23.91
N ILE A 303 -3.02 16.05 -22.69
CA ILE A 303 -3.17 17.30 -21.92
C ILE A 303 -1.80 17.82 -21.48
N GLY A 304 -1.72 19.09 -21.07
CA GLY A 304 -0.50 19.64 -20.49
C GLY A 304 -0.10 18.94 -19.19
N GLN A 305 1.20 18.77 -19.00
CA GLN A 305 1.76 18.10 -17.81
C GLN A 305 1.38 18.82 -16.51
N GLU A 306 1.22 20.13 -16.53
CA GLU A 306 0.79 20.96 -15.41
C GLU A 306 -0.57 20.52 -14.84
N LYS A 307 -1.50 20.06 -15.69
CA LYS A 307 -2.81 19.54 -15.23
C LYS A 307 -2.65 18.25 -14.46
N VAL A 308 -1.72 17.39 -14.85
CA VAL A 308 -1.41 16.16 -14.11
C VAL A 308 -0.77 16.50 -12.75
N PHE A 309 0.12 17.53 -12.73
CA PHE A 309 0.71 18.02 -11.49
C PHE A 309 -0.32 18.55 -10.50
N ASP A 310 -1.22 19.41 -10.99
CA ASP A 310 -2.23 20.05 -10.15
C ASP A 310 -3.19 18.98 -9.58
N ALA A 311 -3.57 18.01 -10.39
CA ALA A 311 -4.39 16.88 -9.95
C ALA A 311 -3.68 16.05 -8.87
N MET A 312 -2.41 15.69 -9.06
CA MET A 312 -1.62 14.95 -8.06
C MET A 312 -1.48 15.72 -6.76
N LYS A 313 -1.23 17.02 -6.85
CA LYS A 313 -1.10 17.90 -5.68
C LYS A 313 -2.44 18.02 -4.93
N SER A 314 -3.53 18.16 -5.67
CA SER A 314 -4.88 18.20 -5.08
C SER A 314 -5.22 16.92 -4.33
N ASP A 315 -5.00 15.76 -4.93
CA ASP A 315 -5.26 14.46 -4.30
C ASP A 315 -4.38 14.25 -3.06
N LEU A 316 -3.09 14.60 -3.13
CA LEU A 316 -2.19 14.48 -1.98
C LEU A 316 -2.63 15.38 -0.81
N LEU A 317 -3.06 16.61 -1.10
CA LEU A 317 -3.59 17.52 -0.09
C LEU A 317 -4.90 17.02 0.52
N ALA A 318 -5.80 16.48 -0.31
CA ALA A 318 -7.05 15.85 0.15
C ALA A 318 -6.78 14.67 1.09
N ILE A 319 -5.85 13.77 0.73
CA ILE A 319 -5.43 12.65 1.58
C ILE A 319 -4.92 13.15 2.94
N ARG A 320 -4.01 14.11 2.95
CA ARG A 320 -3.41 14.64 4.18
C ARG A 320 -4.45 15.28 5.08
N LYS A 321 -5.38 16.04 4.51
CA LYS A 321 -6.50 16.65 5.24
C LYS A 321 -7.39 15.56 5.84
N LEU A 322 -7.85 14.60 5.04
CA LEU A 322 -8.71 13.50 5.49
C LEU A 322 -8.06 12.63 6.57
N TRP A 323 -6.73 12.42 6.48
CA TRP A 323 -5.96 11.73 7.51
C TRP A 323 -5.92 12.50 8.82
N GLN A 324 -5.77 13.83 8.78
CA GLN A 324 -5.77 14.68 9.98
C GLN A 324 -7.14 14.73 10.65
N GLU A 325 -8.22 14.70 9.87
CA GLU A 325 -9.59 14.79 10.36
C GLU A 325 -10.14 13.44 10.90
N ALA A 326 -9.48 12.33 10.63
CA ALA A 326 -9.84 11.01 11.13
C ALA A 326 -9.17 10.72 12.48
#